data_49ceedaca6b78d5f95eea035f735fc96
#
_entry.id   49ceedaca6b78d5f95eea035f735fc96
#
_cell.length_a   1.000
_cell.length_b   1.000
_cell.length_c   1.000
_cell.angle_alpha   90.00
_cell.angle_beta   90.00
_cell.angle_gamma   90.00
#
_symmetry.space_group_name_H-M   'P 1'
#
loop_
_entity.id
_entity.type
_entity.pdbx_description
1 polymer ?
#
loop_
_entity_poly.entity_id
_entity_poly.type
_entity_poly.pdbx_seq_one_letter_code
_entity_poly.pdbx_strand_id
1 'polypeptide(L)'
;MITLFHCLSARSFRPLWAMEELGIPYELKILPFPPRAHQRTYLEQNPLGTVPLFIDGETRMTESVAICQYVCERFGPTRLQIQPLEADFGTYLNYLHFGEATLTFPQTLVLRYQYFESPERRIPSVADDYTKWFLARLKSLEQHLVQHDYLCADRFTIADISVGYALMLATHLGLETKMMPAVAAYWARLKLRPGFLKAFESQQQAAIEQNVALIQSPDVRP
;
A
#
# COMPACT_ATOMS: atom_id res chain seq x y z
N MET A 1 11.53 16.29 -11.96
CA MET A 1 10.19 16.27 -11.34
C MET A 1 9.78 14.81 -11.21
N ILE A 2 9.33 14.41 -10.02
CA ILE A 2 8.87 13.04 -9.78
C ILE A 2 7.55 12.78 -10.50
N THR A 3 7.42 11.61 -11.13
CA THR A 3 6.15 11.12 -11.68
C THR A 3 5.80 9.78 -11.04
N LEU A 4 4.57 9.65 -10.55
CA LEU A 4 4.03 8.39 -10.02
C LEU A 4 2.84 7.93 -10.87
N PHE A 5 2.97 6.76 -11.51
CA PHE A 5 1.83 6.08 -12.13
C PHE A 5 1.09 5.27 -11.06
N HIS A 6 -0.22 5.48 -10.99
CA HIS A 6 -1.05 5.04 -9.89
C HIS A 6 -2.40 4.49 -10.38
N CYS A 7 -2.92 3.50 -9.69
CA CYS A 7 -4.34 3.14 -9.73
C CYS A 7 -4.92 3.33 -8.34
N LEU A 8 -6.17 3.79 -8.24
CA LEU A 8 -6.80 4.14 -6.97
C LEU A 8 -6.72 2.98 -5.98
N SER A 9 -6.17 3.24 -4.79
CA SER A 9 -5.99 2.28 -3.69
C SER A 9 -5.21 1.01 -4.04
N ALA A 10 -4.43 1.02 -5.13
CA ALA A 10 -3.47 -0.03 -5.42
C ALA A 10 -2.17 0.14 -4.60
N ARG A 11 -1.20 -0.78 -4.75
CA ARG A 11 0.09 -0.74 -4.05
C ARG A 11 0.85 0.58 -4.19
N SER A 12 0.60 1.31 -5.26
CA SER A 12 1.12 2.66 -5.50
C SER A 12 0.62 3.71 -4.49
N PHE A 13 -0.37 3.38 -3.66
CA PHE A 13 -0.79 4.22 -2.55
C PHE A 13 0.30 4.38 -1.48
N ARG A 14 1.16 3.39 -1.28
CA ARG A 14 2.29 3.49 -0.33
C ARG A 14 3.24 4.66 -0.66
N PRO A 15 3.85 4.72 -1.86
CA PRO A 15 4.70 5.86 -2.20
C PRO A 15 3.93 7.18 -2.29
N LEU A 16 2.67 7.18 -2.70
CA LEU A 16 1.83 8.37 -2.68
C LEU A 16 1.71 8.91 -1.25
N TRP A 17 1.34 8.06 -0.29
CA TRP A 17 1.24 8.42 1.12
C TRP A 17 2.58 8.90 1.69
N ALA A 18 3.68 8.21 1.38
CA ALA A 18 5.01 8.63 1.83
C ALA A 18 5.40 10.03 1.31
N MET A 19 5.12 10.33 0.04
CA MET A 19 5.37 11.64 -0.55
C MET A 19 4.51 12.74 0.09
N GLU A 20 3.25 12.45 0.41
CA GLU A 20 2.39 13.40 1.11
C GLU A 20 2.82 13.66 2.56
N GLU A 21 3.30 12.64 3.27
CA GLU A 21 3.90 12.83 4.61
C GLU A 21 5.19 13.68 4.58
N LEU A 22 5.93 13.62 3.49
CA LEU A 22 7.17 14.39 3.29
C LEU A 22 6.93 15.77 2.66
N GLY A 23 5.73 16.03 2.13
CA GLY A 23 5.44 17.27 1.39
C GLY A 23 6.24 17.39 0.08
N ILE A 24 6.58 16.27 -0.56
CA ILE A 24 7.36 16.24 -1.80
C ILE A 24 6.42 16.53 -2.99
N PRO A 25 6.78 17.45 -3.90
CA PRO A 25 6.02 17.70 -5.11
C PRO A 25 6.20 16.54 -6.13
N TYR A 26 5.11 16.12 -6.73
CA TYR A 26 5.09 15.05 -7.73
C TYR A 26 3.98 15.29 -8.77
N GLU A 27 4.10 14.64 -9.92
CA GLU A 27 3.03 14.48 -10.90
C GLU A 27 2.38 13.10 -10.72
N LEU A 28 1.05 13.05 -10.53
CA LEU A 28 0.30 11.81 -10.38
C LEU A 28 -0.37 11.45 -11.71
N LYS A 29 -0.02 10.30 -12.28
CA LYS A 29 -0.62 9.73 -13.50
C LYS A 29 -1.58 8.61 -13.10
N ILE A 30 -2.88 8.86 -13.20
CA ILE A 30 -3.89 7.85 -12.87
C ILE A 30 -4.12 6.92 -14.04
N LEU A 31 -4.17 5.62 -13.75
CA LEU A 31 -4.45 4.57 -14.72
C LEU A 31 -5.69 3.78 -14.30
N PRO A 32 -6.50 3.32 -15.26
CA PRO A 32 -7.58 2.38 -14.97
C PRO A 32 -7.00 1.03 -14.51
N PHE A 33 -7.65 0.36 -13.58
CA PHE A 33 -7.18 -0.93 -13.07
C PHE A 33 -7.88 -2.13 -13.72
N PRO A 34 -7.18 -3.21 -14.10
CA PRO A 34 -5.73 -3.33 -14.18
C PRO A 34 -5.17 -2.66 -15.47
N PRO A 35 -4.09 -1.87 -15.36
CA PRO A 35 -3.62 -1.04 -16.48
C PRO A 35 -3.22 -1.87 -17.71
N ARG A 36 -2.65 -3.06 -17.53
CA ARG A 36 -2.29 -3.97 -18.63
C ARG A 36 -3.49 -4.39 -19.51
N ALA A 37 -4.72 -4.34 -18.97
CA ALA A 37 -5.93 -4.70 -19.70
C ALA A 37 -6.60 -3.46 -20.33
N HIS A 38 -6.63 -2.35 -19.61
CA HIS A 38 -7.43 -1.19 -19.98
C HIS A 38 -6.61 -0.07 -20.63
N GLN A 39 -5.28 -0.08 -20.50
CA GLN A 39 -4.37 0.91 -21.10
C GLN A 39 -3.09 0.25 -21.57
N ARG A 40 -3.16 -0.49 -22.68
CA ARG A 40 -2.03 -1.30 -23.18
C ARG A 40 -0.78 -0.49 -23.53
N THR A 41 -0.91 0.77 -23.92
CA THR A 41 0.22 1.69 -24.16
C THR A 41 1.09 1.89 -22.92
N TYR A 42 0.54 1.66 -21.74
CA TYR A 42 1.31 1.69 -20.49
C TYR A 42 2.41 0.62 -20.44
N LEU A 43 2.29 -0.51 -21.16
CA LEU A 43 3.32 -1.54 -21.24
C LEU A 43 4.63 -1.03 -21.86
N GLU A 44 4.58 0.03 -22.66
CA GLU A 44 5.77 0.71 -23.19
C GLU A 44 6.52 1.45 -22.07
N GLN A 45 5.81 1.91 -21.05
CA GLN A 45 6.39 2.57 -19.88
C GLN A 45 6.84 1.56 -18.82
N ASN A 46 6.04 0.54 -18.57
CA ASN A 46 6.32 -0.52 -17.60
C ASN A 46 5.92 -1.89 -18.17
N PRO A 47 6.88 -2.69 -18.65
CA PRO A 47 6.59 -4.02 -19.21
C PRO A 47 5.92 -4.99 -18.23
N LEU A 48 6.02 -4.77 -16.91
CA LEU A 48 5.28 -5.56 -15.91
C LEU A 48 3.77 -5.32 -15.96
N GLY A 49 3.33 -4.18 -16.50
CA GLY A 49 1.92 -3.78 -16.56
C GLY A 49 1.27 -3.62 -15.18
N THR A 50 2.07 -3.32 -14.16
CA THR A 50 1.65 -3.13 -12.76
C THR A 50 1.89 -1.71 -12.29
N VAL A 51 1.30 -1.33 -11.15
CA VAL A 51 1.60 -0.09 -10.44
C VAL A 51 2.10 -0.41 -9.02
N PRO A 52 3.00 0.44 -8.47
CA PRO A 52 3.50 1.70 -9.01
C PRO A 52 4.47 1.53 -10.19
N LEU A 53 4.59 2.58 -10.99
CA LEU A 53 5.82 2.96 -11.68
C LEU A 53 6.17 4.36 -11.18
N PHE A 54 7.34 4.50 -10.59
CA PHE A 54 7.88 5.76 -10.08
C PHE A 54 9.07 6.18 -10.94
N ILE A 55 9.13 7.47 -11.30
CA ILE A 55 10.17 8.03 -12.13
C ILE A 55 10.73 9.29 -11.45
N ASP A 56 12.04 9.34 -11.23
CA ASP A 56 12.78 10.53 -10.79
C ASP A 56 14.02 10.69 -11.67
N GLY A 57 13.95 11.59 -12.65
CA GLY A 57 14.97 11.69 -13.70
C GLY A 57 15.11 10.37 -14.48
N GLU A 58 16.29 9.76 -14.42
CA GLU A 58 16.55 8.46 -15.04
C GLU A 58 16.19 7.25 -14.16
N THR A 59 15.95 7.49 -12.85
CA THR A 59 15.58 6.43 -11.92
C THR A 59 14.16 5.96 -12.17
N ARG A 60 13.99 4.66 -12.37
CA ARG A 60 12.68 4.00 -12.56
C ARG A 60 12.54 2.87 -11.55
N MET A 61 11.43 2.87 -10.80
CA MET A 61 11.18 1.87 -9.75
C MET A 61 9.74 1.36 -9.79
N THR A 62 9.56 0.08 -9.47
CA THR A 62 8.24 -0.58 -9.46
C THR A 62 7.85 -1.14 -8.10
N GLU A 63 8.80 -1.27 -7.18
CA GLU A 63 8.55 -1.83 -5.85
C GLU A 63 8.11 -0.75 -4.87
N SER A 64 6.85 -0.80 -4.43
CA SER A 64 6.22 0.27 -3.64
C SER A 64 6.96 0.59 -2.35
N VAL A 65 7.46 -0.43 -1.65
CA VAL A 65 8.22 -0.28 -0.39
C VAL A 65 9.61 0.31 -0.64
N ALA A 66 10.29 -0.15 -1.70
CA ALA A 66 11.59 0.40 -2.09
C ALA A 66 11.48 1.88 -2.52
N ILE A 67 10.37 2.26 -3.17
CA ILE A 67 10.11 3.66 -3.50
C ILE A 67 9.94 4.49 -2.21
N CYS A 68 9.23 3.99 -1.20
CA CYS A 68 9.12 4.67 0.09
C CYS A 68 10.49 4.89 0.75
N GLN A 69 11.38 3.89 0.71
CA GLN A 69 12.74 4.03 1.19
C GLN A 69 13.53 5.07 0.37
N TYR A 70 13.44 4.97 -0.96
CA TYR A 70 14.12 5.89 -1.86
C TYR A 70 13.74 7.36 -1.59
N VAL A 71 12.45 7.68 -1.46
CA VAL A 71 12.03 9.07 -1.23
C VAL A 71 12.46 9.57 0.15
N CYS A 72 12.48 8.72 1.19
CA CYS A 72 13.01 9.09 2.49
C CYS A 72 14.52 9.38 2.45
N GLU A 73 15.30 8.57 1.74
CA GLU A 73 16.75 8.79 1.60
C GLU A 73 17.05 10.02 0.71
N ARG A 74 16.35 10.13 -0.41
CA ARG A 74 16.62 11.16 -1.42
C ARG A 74 16.23 12.56 -0.96
N PHE A 75 15.17 12.68 -0.14
CA PHE A 75 14.60 13.94 0.35
C PHE A 75 14.71 14.10 1.87
N GLY A 76 15.50 13.25 2.52
CA GLY A 76 15.79 13.32 3.95
C GLY A 76 16.83 14.41 4.31
N PRO A 77 17.20 14.45 5.61
CA PRO A 77 16.81 13.50 6.65
C PRO A 77 15.34 13.63 7.09
N THR A 78 14.71 12.51 7.42
CA THR A 78 13.31 12.48 7.86
C THR A 78 13.09 11.51 9.02
N ARG A 79 12.08 11.79 9.84
CA ARG A 79 11.65 10.91 10.93
C ARG A 79 10.84 9.69 10.45
N LEU A 80 10.51 9.62 9.15
CA LEU A 80 9.76 8.49 8.56
C LEU A 80 10.60 7.21 8.43
N GLN A 81 11.91 7.29 8.65
CA GLN A 81 12.80 6.12 8.65
C GLN A 81 13.59 6.00 9.96
N ILE A 82 14.06 4.79 10.21
CA ILE A 82 14.95 4.47 11.32
C ILE A 82 16.36 4.34 10.73
N GLN A 83 17.32 5.04 11.33
CA GLN A 83 18.70 5.01 10.86
C GLN A 83 19.43 3.73 11.34
N PRO A 84 20.45 3.25 10.63
CA PRO A 84 21.15 2.00 10.95
C PRO A 84 21.71 1.92 12.37
N LEU A 85 22.00 3.06 13.01
CA LEU A 85 22.52 3.13 14.37
C LEU A 85 21.43 3.22 15.46
N GLU A 86 20.16 3.37 15.08
CA GLU A 86 19.04 3.34 16.04
C GLU A 86 18.72 1.90 16.46
N ALA A 87 18.34 1.71 17.71
CA ALA A 87 18.08 0.39 18.29
C ALA A 87 17.04 -0.44 17.51
N ASP A 88 16.00 0.24 16.99
CA ASP A 88 14.88 -0.42 16.28
C ASP A 88 15.12 -0.62 14.78
N PHE A 89 16.32 -0.41 14.27
CA PHE A 89 16.59 -0.51 12.82
C PHE A 89 16.22 -1.90 12.26
N GLY A 90 16.57 -2.98 12.95
CA GLY A 90 16.22 -4.34 12.53
C GLY A 90 14.71 -4.59 12.54
N THR A 91 14.02 -4.12 13.57
CA THR A 91 12.56 -4.19 13.71
C THR A 91 11.87 -3.41 12.59
N TYR A 92 12.38 -2.21 12.28
CA TYR A 92 11.90 -1.38 11.18
C TYR A 92 12.02 -2.09 9.82
N LEU A 93 13.17 -2.65 9.49
CA LEU A 93 13.35 -3.40 8.24
C LEU A 93 12.39 -4.59 8.17
N ASN A 94 12.22 -5.31 9.29
CA ASN A 94 11.31 -6.43 9.36
C ASN A 94 9.86 -6.00 9.06
N TYR A 95 9.32 -4.98 9.73
CA TYR A 95 7.95 -4.50 9.47
C TYR A 95 7.77 -3.87 8.10
N LEU A 96 8.80 -3.20 7.58
CA LEU A 96 8.78 -2.62 6.24
C LEU A 96 8.49 -3.69 5.18
N HIS A 97 9.14 -4.86 5.27
CA HIS A 97 8.92 -5.99 4.36
C HIS A 97 7.71 -6.86 4.76
N PHE A 98 7.39 -6.95 6.05
CA PHE A 98 6.25 -7.68 6.56
C PHE A 98 4.92 -7.19 5.96
N GLY A 99 4.77 -5.87 5.80
CA GLY A 99 3.58 -5.27 5.19
C GLY A 99 3.33 -5.77 3.76
N GLU A 100 4.37 -5.92 2.93
CA GLU A 100 4.21 -6.42 1.55
C GLU A 100 4.20 -7.95 1.49
N ALA A 101 5.27 -8.59 1.96
CA ALA A 101 5.47 -10.02 1.76
C ALA A 101 4.52 -10.88 2.60
N THR A 102 4.27 -10.48 3.85
CA THR A 102 3.51 -11.30 4.81
C THR A 102 2.04 -10.93 4.84
N LEU A 103 1.69 -9.65 4.77
CA LEU A 103 0.31 -9.20 4.91
C LEU A 103 -0.39 -8.92 3.57
N THR A 104 0.28 -8.26 2.61
CA THR A 104 -0.37 -7.89 1.34
C THR A 104 -0.46 -9.07 0.37
N PHE A 105 0.58 -9.88 0.26
CA PHE A 105 0.62 -10.97 -0.71
C PHE A 105 -0.54 -11.99 -0.55
N PRO A 106 -0.88 -12.49 0.65
CA PRO A 106 -2.04 -13.37 0.84
C PRO A 106 -3.33 -12.76 0.32
N GLN A 107 -3.55 -11.48 0.57
CA GLN A 107 -4.76 -10.77 0.15
C GLN A 107 -4.88 -10.64 -1.38
N THR A 108 -3.77 -10.62 -2.11
CA THR A 108 -3.83 -10.65 -3.59
C THR A 108 -4.31 -11.97 -4.14
N LEU A 109 -4.07 -13.06 -3.43
CA LEU A 109 -4.62 -14.37 -3.80
C LEU A 109 -6.12 -14.45 -3.49
N VAL A 110 -6.57 -13.84 -2.38
CA VAL A 110 -8.01 -13.64 -2.12
C VAL A 110 -8.66 -12.87 -3.27
N LEU A 111 -8.12 -11.69 -3.63
CA LEU A 111 -8.62 -10.88 -4.74
C LEU A 111 -8.67 -11.67 -6.05
N ARG A 112 -7.59 -12.37 -6.37
CA ARG A 112 -7.48 -13.14 -7.60
C ARG A 112 -8.56 -14.21 -7.69
N TYR A 113 -8.61 -15.12 -6.72
CA TYR A 113 -9.45 -16.30 -6.80
C TYR A 113 -10.91 -16.07 -6.41
N GLN A 114 -11.23 -14.96 -5.77
CA GLN A 114 -12.60 -14.58 -5.43
C GLN A 114 -13.21 -13.61 -6.42
N TYR A 115 -12.42 -12.69 -7.01
CA TYR A 115 -12.97 -11.57 -7.78
C TYR A 115 -12.40 -11.43 -9.19
N PHE A 116 -11.07 -11.54 -9.39
CA PHE A 116 -10.43 -11.16 -10.65
C PHE A 116 -10.42 -12.27 -11.70
N GLU A 117 -10.43 -13.53 -11.30
CA GLU A 117 -10.56 -14.64 -12.24
C GLU A 117 -12.00 -14.69 -12.79
N SER A 118 -12.14 -15.20 -14.01
CA SER A 118 -13.46 -15.49 -14.58
C SER A 118 -14.22 -16.51 -13.71
N PRO A 119 -15.56 -16.49 -13.68
CA PRO A 119 -16.35 -17.30 -12.75
C PRO A 119 -15.95 -18.78 -12.68
N GLU A 120 -15.64 -19.40 -13.84
CA GLU A 120 -15.24 -20.80 -13.96
C GLU A 120 -13.82 -21.10 -13.41
N ARG A 121 -13.01 -20.06 -13.22
CA ARG A 121 -11.65 -20.17 -12.67
C ARG A 121 -11.55 -19.72 -11.22
N ARG A 122 -12.64 -19.27 -10.62
CA ARG A 122 -12.67 -18.89 -9.20
C ARG A 122 -12.53 -20.13 -8.32
N ILE A 123 -11.75 -20.02 -7.26
CA ILE A 123 -11.51 -21.11 -6.31
C ILE A 123 -11.74 -20.56 -4.89
N PRO A 124 -13.00 -20.58 -4.41
CA PRO A 124 -13.37 -20.00 -3.11
C PRO A 124 -12.56 -20.57 -1.94
N SER A 125 -12.24 -21.88 -1.95
CA SER A 125 -11.44 -22.50 -0.89
C SER A 125 -10.04 -21.89 -0.79
N VAL A 126 -9.41 -21.51 -1.90
CA VAL A 126 -8.13 -20.81 -1.89
C VAL A 126 -8.28 -19.41 -1.29
N ALA A 127 -9.34 -18.68 -1.67
CA ALA A 127 -9.60 -17.36 -1.10
C ALA A 127 -9.84 -17.43 0.42
N ASP A 128 -10.60 -18.43 0.89
CA ASP A 128 -10.84 -18.66 2.32
C ASP A 128 -9.57 -19.00 3.08
N ASP A 129 -8.71 -19.86 2.53
CA ASP A 129 -7.46 -20.26 3.18
C ASP A 129 -6.48 -19.07 3.30
N TYR A 130 -6.36 -18.26 2.25
CA TYR A 130 -5.50 -17.07 2.31
C TYR A 130 -6.09 -15.93 3.16
N THR A 131 -7.41 -15.86 3.29
CA THR A 131 -8.07 -14.99 4.29
C THR A 131 -7.72 -15.41 5.71
N LYS A 132 -7.85 -16.70 6.03
CA LYS A 132 -7.43 -17.25 7.34
C LYS A 132 -5.94 -17.03 7.59
N TRP A 133 -5.12 -17.24 6.56
CA TRP A 133 -3.68 -16.98 6.64
C TRP A 133 -3.40 -15.53 7.01
N PHE A 134 -3.97 -14.56 6.29
CA PHE A 134 -3.80 -13.14 6.60
C PHE A 134 -4.21 -12.82 8.04
N LEU A 135 -5.43 -13.23 8.46
CA LEU A 135 -5.93 -12.96 9.81
C LEU A 135 -5.04 -13.59 10.90
N ALA A 136 -4.48 -14.77 10.65
CA ALA A 136 -3.56 -15.40 11.59
C ALA A 136 -2.25 -14.60 11.79
N ARG A 137 -1.76 -13.88 10.75
CA ARG A 137 -0.55 -13.02 10.83
C ARG A 137 -0.80 -11.76 11.65
N LEU A 138 -2.05 -11.29 11.73
CA LEU A 138 -2.38 -10.14 12.57
C LEU A 138 -2.17 -10.41 14.08
N LYS A 139 -2.07 -11.68 14.52
CA LYS A 139 -1.82 -12.01 15.92
C LYS A 139 -0.48 -11.46 16.43
N SER A 140 0.58 -11.54 15.64
CA SER A 140 1.88 -10.98 16.02
C SER A 140 1.84 -9.45 16.08
N LEU A 141 1.09 -8.85 15.16
CA LEU A 141 0.87 -7.41 15.12
C LEU A 141 0.06 -6.94 16.33
N GLU A 142 -1.01 -7.67 16.68
CA GLU A 142 -1.83 -7.41 17.88
C GLU A 142 -0.98 -7.41 19.15
N GLN A 143 -0.16 -8.44 19.35
CA GLN A 143 0.70 -8.55 20.53
C GLN A 143 1.64 -7.36 20.69
N HIS A 144 2.18 -6.85 19.60
CA HIS A 144 3.03 -5.66 19.60
C HIS A 144 2.22 -4.39 19.90
N LEU A 145 1.10 -4.19 19.23
CA LEU A 145 0.30 -2.97 19.29
C LEU A 145 -0.51 -2.79 20.57
N VAL A 146 -0.63 -3.82 21.41
CA VAL A 146 -1.17 -3.65 22.79
C VAL A 146 -0.32 -2.71 23.62
N GLN A 147 0.99 -2.62 23.34
CA GLN A 147 1.96 -1.85 24.13
C GLN A 147 2.55 -0.66 23.38
N HIS A 148 2.33 -0.57 22.05
CA HIS A 148 2.96 0.43 21.20
C HIS A 148 1.93 1.10 20.28
N ASP A 149 2.06 2.39 20.12
CA ASP A 149 1.23 3.17 19.19
C ASP A 149 1.66 3.00 17.73
N TYR A 150 2.93 2.74 17.49
CA TYR A 150 3.57 2.55 16.18
C TYR A 150 4.47 1.32 16.18
N LEU A 151 4.90 0.90 15.00
CA LEU A 151 5.65 -0.35 14.83
C LEU A 151 7.09 -0.28 15.33
N CYS A 152 7.70 0.91 15.32
CA CYS A 152 9.11 1.09 15.64
C CYS A 152 9.37 2.45 16.31
N ALA A 153 10.29 2.49 17.27
CA ALA A 153 10.85 3.70 17.88
C ALA A 153 9.80 4.71 18.37
N ASP A 154 8.64 4.23 18.79
CA ASP A 154 7.49 5.01 19.27
C ASP A 154 7.12 6.19 18.36
N ARG A 155 7.35 6.04 17.05
CA ARG A 155 7.00 7.04 16.05
C ARG A 155 6.53 6.43 14.75
N PHE A 156 5.71 7.19 14.01
CA PHE A 156 5.29 6.82 12.67
C PHE A 156 6.46 6.80 11.70
N THR A 157 6.55 5.72 10.90
CA THR A 157 7.59 5.49 9.89
C THR A 157 6.99 4.89 8.62
N ILE A 158 7.80 4.72 7.57
CA ILE A 158 7.34 4.03 6.35
C ILE A 158 7.06 2.53 6.58
N ALA A 159 7.49 1.94 7.70
CA ALA A 159 7.04 0.61 8.11
C ALA A 159 5.53 0.61 8.42
N ASP A 160 5.04 1.68 9.08
CA ASP A 160 3.60 1.86 9.33
C ASP A 160 2.83 2.12 8.02
N ILE A 161 3.42 2.80 7.03
CA ILE A 161 2.84 2.94 5.69
C ILE A 161 2.73 1.58 5.00
N SER A 162 3.78 0.75 5.08
CA SER A 162 3.79 -0.58 4.47
C SER A 162 2.71 -1.49 5.04
N VAL A 163 2.60 -1.56 6.37
CA VAL A 163 1.59 -2.35 7.08
C VAL A 163 0.20 -1.71 6.93
N GLY A 164 0.10 -0.38 7.07
CA GLY A 164 -1.15 0.37 6.94
C GLY A 164 -1.83 0.14 5.58
N TYR A 165 -1.05 0.06 4.50
CA TYR A 165 -1.61 -0.31 3.19
C TYR A 165 -2.24 -1.71 3.20
N ALA A 166 -1.62 -2.68 3.86
CA ALA A 166 -2.20 -4.03 3.96
C ALA A 166 -3.52 -4.03 4.76
N LEU A 167 -3.65 -3.16 5.77
CA LEU A 167 -4.89 -2.99 6.51
C LEU A 167 -5.96 -2.26 5.69
N MET A 168 -5.56 -1.28 4.86
CA MET A 168 -6.43 -0.63 3.88
C MET A 168 -7.01 -1.66 2.90
N LEU A 169 -6.16 -2.52 2.35
CA LEU A 169 -6.59 -3.59 1.44
C LEU A 169 -7.57 -4.56 2.14
N ALA A 170 -7.31 -4.90 3.40
CA ALA A 170 -8.22 -5.73 4.20
C ALA A 170 -9.58 -5.06 4.41
N THR A 171 -9.64 -3.74 4.57
CA THR A 171 -10.90 -2.98 4.64
C THR A 171 -11.69 -3.12 3.32
N HIS A 172 -11.05 -2.97 2.16
CA HIS A 172 -11.68 -3.20 0.86
C HIS A 172 -12.18 -4.65 0.66
N LEU A 173 -11.51 -5.61 1.28
CA LEU A 173 -11.94 -7.02 1.29
C LEU A 173 -13.07 -7.33 2.30
N GLY A 174 -13.54 -6.32 3.06
CA GLY A 174 -14.57 -6.50 4.09
C GLY A 174 -14.07 -7.24 5.35
N LEU A 175 -12.75 -7.23 5.58
CA LEU A 175 -12.11 -7.92 6.72
C LEU A 175 -11.89 -7.01 7.93
N GLU A 176 -12.26 -5.72 7.85
CA GLU A 176 -12.03 -4.75 8.94
C GLU A 176 -12.66 -5.20 10.26
N THR A 177 -13.88 -5.73 10.21
CA THR A 177 -14.60 -6.23 11.40
C THR A 177 -13.97 -7.49 12.03
N LYS A 178 -13.03 -8.13 11.32
CA LYS A 178 -12.29 -9.31 11.80
C LYS A 178 -10.91 -8.95 12.37
N MET A 179 -10.53 -7.67 12.32
CA MET A 179 -9.29 -7.20 12.94
C MET A 179 -9.42 -7.29 14.47
N MET A 180 -8.33 -7.68 15.11
CA MET A 180 -8.24 -7.67 16.58
C MET A 180 -8.20 -6.24 17.12
N PRO A 181 -8.57 -5.99 18.38
CA PRO A 181 -8.81 -4.65 18.91
C PRO A 181 -7.62 -3.68 18.77
N ALA A 182 -6.39 -4.10 19.09
CA ALA A 182 -5.24 -3.21 18.99
C ALA A 182 -4.87 -2.92 17.52
N VAL A 183 -4.99 -3.91 16.63
CA VAL A 183 -4.82 -3.71 15.17
C VAL A 183 -5.89 -2.76 14.63
N ALA A 184 -7.14 -2.90 15.04
CA ALA A 184 -8.23 -2.00 14.62
C ALA A 184 -8.00 -0.57 15.11
N ALA A 185 -7.58 -0.40 16.37
CA ALA A 185 -7.24 0.92 16.93
C ALA A 185 -6.05 1.56 16.22
N TYR A 186 -5.01 0.78 15.93
CA TYR A 186 -3.86 1.22 15.15
C TYR A 186 -4.27 1.66 13.73
N TRP A 187 -5.08 0.86 13.03
CA TRP A 187 -5.59 1.24 11.71
C TRP A 187 -6.44 2.51 11.76
N ALA A 188 -7.30 2.66 12.75
CA ALA A 188 -8.07 3.88 12.95
C ALA A 188 -7.16 5.11 13.13
N ARG A 189 -6.06 4.98 13.90
CA ARG A 189 -5.07 6.04 14.09
C ARG A 189 -4.36 6.40 12.79
N LEU A 190 -3.96 5.42 11.99
CA LEU A 190 -3.29 5.66 10.71
C LEU A 190 -4.19 6.39 9.71
N LYS A 191 -5.47 6.06 9.64
CA LYS A 191 -6.46 6.72 8.77
C LYS A 191 -6.66 8.22 9.08
N LEU A 192 -6.35 8.66 10.29
CA LEU A 192 -6.47 10.06 10.70
C LEU A 192 -5.22 10.91 10.42
N ARG A 193 -4.16 10.30 9.92
CA ARG A 193 -2.94 11.06 9.60
C ARG A 193 -3.18 12.03 8.45
N PRO A 194 -2.67 13.28 8.56
CA PRO A 194 -2.81 14.28 7.49
C PRO A 194 -2.29 13.78 6.14
N GLY A 195 -1.12 13.11 6.11
CA GLY A 195 -0.57 12.56 4.87
C GLY A 195 -1.42 11.45 4.26
N PHE A 196 -2.07 10.58 5.08
CA PHE A 196 -3.01 9.58 4.58
C PHE A 196 -4.25 10.24 3.94
N LEU A 197 -4.86 11.19 4.64
CA LEU A 197 -6.05 11.90 4.16
C LEU A 197 -5.75 12.65 2.86
N LYS A 198 -4.61 13.33 2.81
CA LYS A 198 -4.17 14.05 1.62
C LYS A 198 -3.86 13.12 0.45
N ALA A 199 -3.20 11.98 0.67
CA ALA A 199 -2.97 10.97 -0.36
C ALA A 199 -4.29 10.43 -0.93
N PHE A 200 -5.28 10.21 -0.06
CA PHE A 200 -6.60 9.75 -0.47
C PHE A 200 -7.35 10.81 -1.30
N GLU A 201 -7.29 12.07 -0.90
CA GLU A 201 -7.85 13.20 -1.65
C GLU A 201 -7.13 13.39 -2.99
N SER A 202 -5.79 13.38 -3.00
CA SER A 202 -4.98 13.58 -4.20
C SER A 202 -5.27 12.53 -5.28
N GLN A 203 -5.42 11.25 -4.92
CA GLN A 203 -5.77 10.22 -5.90
C GLN A 203 -7.17 10.44 -6.49
N GLN A 204 -8.14 10.89 -5.69
CA GLN A 204 -9.51 11.14 -6.18
C GLN A 204 -9.54 12.36 -7.10
N GLN A 205 -8.91 13.45 -6.68
CA GLN A 205 -8.84 14.68 -7.47
C GLN A 205 -8.16 14.43 -8.81
N ALA A 206 -7.02 13.76 -8.82
CA ALA A 206 -6.30 13.42 -10.04
C ALA A 206 -7.10 12.48 -10.96
N ALA A 207 -7.89 11.55 -10.41
CA ALA A 207 -8.76 10.69 -11.21
C ALA A 207 -9.88 11.50 -11.91
N ILE A 208 -10.50 12.45 -11.20
CA ILE A 208 -11.50 13.35 -11.77
C ILE A 208 -10.89 14.18 -12.92
N GLU A 209 -9.74 14.83 -12.66
CA GLU A 209 -9.05 15.68 -13.63
C GLU A 209 -8.60 14.92 -14.88
N GLN A 210 -8.24 13.64 -14.74
CA GLN A 210 -7.79 12.78 -15.83
C GLN A 210 -8.91 11.92 -16.43
N ASN A 211 -10.17 12.13 -16.03
CA ASN A 211 -11.34 11.40 -16.50
C ASN A 211 -11.22 9.87 -16.31
N VAL A 212 -10.61 9.42 -15.21
CA VAL A 212 -10.55 8.01 -14.82
C VAL A 212 -11.66 7.72 -13.80
N ALA A 213 -12.33 6.59 -13.94
CA ALA A 213 -13.41 6.20 -13.04
C ALA A 213 -12.94 6.09 -11.57
N LEU A 214 -13.74 6.61 -10.63
CA LEU A 214 -13.47 6.59 -9.19
C LEU A 214 -13.69 5.20 -8.57
N ILE A 215 -13.22 4.15 -9.24
CA ILE A 215 -13.33 2.77 -8.76
C ILE A 215 -12.00 2.39 -8.10
N GLN A 216 -12.06 2.02 -6.83
CA GLN A 216 -10.87 1.55 -6.11
C GLN A 216 -10.39 0.23 -6.72
N SER A 217 -9.08 0.08 -6.92
CA SER A 217 -8.52 -1.13 -7.58
C SER A 217 -8.93 -2.45 -6.93
N PRO A 218 -9.03 -2.55 -5.58
CA PRO A 218 -9.53 -3.77 -4.93
C PRO A 218 -11.04 -3.99 -5.10
N ASP A 219 -11.81 -2.96 -5.47
CA ASP A 219 -13.27 -3.00 -5.58
C ASP A 219 -13.75 -3.26 -7.03
N VAL A 220 -12.83 -3.56 -7.95
CA VAL A 220 -13.18 -4.00 -9.32
C VAL A 220 -13.86 -5.36 -9.25
N ARG A 221 -15.14 -5.33 -8.92
CA ARG A 221 -16.04 -6.48 -8.92
C ARG A 221 -16.84 -6.44 -10.22
N PRO A 222 -17.04 -7.56 -10.88
CA PRO A 222 -17.92 -7.62 -12.05
C PRO A 222 -19.37 -7.33 -11.66
#